data_76498b34ec7dcd62f2a0041c10bccb31
#
_entry.id   76498b34ec7dcd62f2a0041c10bccb31
#
_cell.length_a   1.000
_cell.length_b   1.000
_cell.length_c   1.000
_cell.angle_alpha   90.00
_cell.angle_beta   90.00
_cell.angle_gamma   90.00
#
_symmetry.space_group_name_H-M   'P 1'
#
loop_
_entity.id
_entity.type
_entity.pdbx_description
1 polymer ?
#
loop_
_entity_poly.entity_id
_entity_poly.type
_entity_poly.pdbx_seq_one_letter_code
_entity_poly.pdbx_strand_id
1 'polypeptide(L)'
;CWAERGSAIIFRNIRAWLRKNKKISVDDILKFYSPKMLRIESYSEKLFYKIFRDLDPKLVYFHPEFKPTIPMIYKMNSCNQLLKEYEKINNFKYDYLIRMRPDGFINRKITISDLIKIKDGYITAQDHRHGTKGLLWDTFFFGKRDDMLNICDVLPHFKSRLLKIEKLKNVKEKNDYALQSKGSLLLTQVASEKKIKIVNTDFIFEINDAK
;
A
#
# COMPACT_ATOMS: atom_id res chain seq x y z
N CYS A 1 1.73 0.79 11.16
CA CYS A 1 2.62 1.92 11.45
C CYS A 1 4.03 1.46 11.75
N TRP A 2 5.04 2.22 11.31
CA TRP A 2 6.41 2.01 11.73
C TRP A 2 6.67 2.81 13.00
N ALA A 3 7.18 2.20 14.05
CA ALA A 3 7.58 2.90 15.28
C ALA A 3 8.78 3.83 15.04
N GLU A 4 9.63 3.47 14.09
CA GLU A 4 10.65 4.33 13.52
C GLU A 4 10.25 4.61 12.09
N ARG A 5 10.35 5.86 11.66
CA ARG A 5 10.16 6.25 10.27
C ARG A 5 11.32 5.71 9.43
N GLY A 6 11.32 4.40 9.24
CA GLY A 6 12.22 3.75 8.32
C GLY A 6 11.90 4.24 6.92
N SER A 7 12.86 4.85 6.36
CA SER A 7 13.05 5.34 4.99
C SER A 7 12.11 4.74 3.92
N ALA A 8 10.83 5.07 3.95
CA ALA A 8 10.16 5.26 2.71
C ALA A 8 10.88 6.44 2.06
N ILE A 9 11.66 6.16 1.03
CA ILE A 9 12.32 7.20 0.25
C ILE A 9 11.21 7.87 -0.56
N ILE A 10 10.57 8.82 0.06
CA ILE A 10 9.59 9.66 -0.57
C ILE A 10 10.27 11.01 -0.69
N PHE A 11 10.54 11.42 -1.90
CA PHE A 11 10.98 12.74 -2.33
C PHE A 11 11.96 13.52 -1.40
N ARG A 12 12.97 14.15 -2.00
CA ARG A 12 14.07 14.85 -1.31
C ARG A 12 13.62 15.83 -0.21
N ASN A 13 12.49 16.48 -0.35
CA ASN A 13 11.99 17.48 0.59
C ASN A 13 11.41 16.90 1.87
N ILE A 14 10.77 15.74 1.80
CA ILE A 14 10.26 15.02 2.97
C ILE A 14 11.39 14.48 3.83
N ARG A 15 12.57 14.19 3.26
CA ARG A 15 13.75 13.81 4.04
C ARG A 15 14.19 14.90 5.03
N ALA A 16 14.10 16.18 4.67
CA ALA A 16 14.47 17.28 5.55
C ALA A 16 13.50 17.38 6.73
N TRP A 17 12.22 17.19 6.48
CA TRP A 17 11.18 17.20 7.51
C TRP A 17 11.26 15.96 8.43
N LEU A 18 11.49 14.78 7.89
CA LEU A 18 11.65 13.54 8.66
C LEU A 18 12.88 13.55 9.58
N ARG A 19 13.91 14.31 9.25
CA ARG A 19 15.11 14.46 10.08
C ARG A 19 14.89 15.34 11.32
N LYS A 20 13.93 16.23 11.30
CA LYS A 20 13.65 17.17 12.41
C LYS A 20 12.68 16.61 13.45
N ASN A 21 12.07 15.44 13.23
CA ASN A 21 10.89 15.10 13.98
C ASN A 21 11.03 13.99 14.99
N LYS A 22 10.35 14.21 16.10
CA LYS A 22 10.14 13.28 17.21
C LYS A 22 9.67 11.92 16.70
N LYS A 23 10.14 10.87 17.34
CA LYS A 23 9.56 9.54 17.21
C LYS A 23 8.06 9.65 17.50
N ILE A 24 7.23 9.13 16.62
CA ILE A 24 5.79 8.99 16.90
C ILE A 24 5.68 7.97 18.02
N SER A 25 5.16 8.39 19.15
CA SER A 25 4.92 7.48 20.27
C SER A 25 3.70 6.59 20.00
N VAL A 26 3.65 5.46 20.68
CA VAL A 26 2.45 4.59 20.66
C VAL A 26 1.25 5.36 21.19
N ASP A 27 1.46 6.18 22.22
CA ASP A 27 0.42 7.00 22.83
C ASP A 27 -0.17 8.02 21.86
N ASP A 28 0.65 8.64 21.01
CA ASP A 28 0.16 9.52 19.94
C ASP A 28 -0.75 8.77 18.97
N ILE A 29 -0.38 7.54 18.57
CA ILE A 29 -1.19 6.71 17.69
C ILE A 29 -2.51 6.35 18.34
N LEU A 30 -2.48 5.90 19.60
CA LEU A 30 -3.69 5.55 20.33
C LEU A 30 -4.60 6.74 20.55
N LYS A 31 -4.03 7.90 20.89
CA LYS A 31 -4.77 9.14 21.11
C LYS A 31 -5.47 9.65 19.86
N PHE A 32 -4.76 9.67 18.71
CA PHE A 32 -5.29 10.29 17.50
C PHE A 32 -6.13 9.35 16.63
N TYR A 33 -5.83 8.05 16.64
CA TYR A 33 -6.50 7.09 15.75
C TYR A 33 -7.44 6.13 16.47
N SER A 34 -7.31 5.97 17.79
CA SER A 34 -8.09 5.01 18.59
C SER A 34 -8.28 3.66 17.88
N PRO A 35 -7.19 3.02 17.40
CA PRO A 35 -7.28 1.85 16.54
C PRO A 35 -7.88 0.67 17.32
N LYS A 36 -8.74 -0.12 16.67
CA LYS A 36 -9.29 -1.37 17.24
C LYS A 36 -8.22 -2.46 17.35
N MET A 37 -7.29 -2.48 16.41
CA MET A 37 -6.07 -3.30 16.47
C MET A 37 -4.87 -2.51 16.00
N LEU A 38 -3.73 -2.75 16.63
CA LEU A 38 -2.49 -2.05 16.31
C LEU A 38 -1.32 -3.05 16.27
N ARG A 39 -0.55 -3.02 15.20
CA ARG A 39 0.72 -3.73 15.10
C ARG A 39 1.83 -2.73 14.81
N ILE A 40 2.75 -2.59 15.75
CA ILE A 40 3.92 -1.73 15.63
C ILE A 40 5.14 -2.65 15.49
N GLU A 41 5.94 -2.38 14.49
CA GLU A 41 7.14 -3.12 14.19
C GLU A 41 8.27 -2.15 13.88
N SER A 42 9.44 -2.45 14.42
CA SER A 42 10.67 -1.74 14.01
C SER A 42 11.03 -2.10 12.59
N TYR A 43 11.55 -1.13 11.84
CA TYR A 43 12.08 -1.40 10.52
C TYR A 43 13.25 -2.38 10.62
N SER A 44 13.17 -3.47 9.90
CA SER A 44 14.24 -4.45 9.79
C SER A 44 14.27 -5.04 8.39
N GLU A 45 15.39 -4.92 7.69
CA GLU A 45 15.57 -5.59 6.40
C GLU A 45 15.41 -7.11 6.53
N LYS A 46 15.88 -7.70 7.63
CA LYS A 46 15.72 -9.13 7.92
C LYS A 46 14.25 -9.58 7.92
N LEU A 47 13.34 -8.71 8.36
CA LEU A 47 11.92 -9.00 8.36
C LEU A 47 11.37 -9.14 6.93
N PHE A 48 11.85 -8.30 6.03
CA PHE A 48 11.45 -8.36 4.61
C PHE A 48 12.03 -9.59 3.93
N TYR A 49 13.29 -9.93 4.20
CA TYR A 49 13.88 -11.16 3.68
C TYR A 49 13.11 -12.40 4.08
N LYS A 50 12.58 -12.43 5.30
CA LYS A 50 11.77 -13.55 5.77
C LYS A 50 10.56 -13.83 4.87
N ILE A 51 9.95 -12.78 4.29
CA ILE A 51 8.82 -12.92 3.38
C ILE A 51 9.26 -13.45 2.02
N PHE A 52 10.49 -13.12 1.62
CA PHE A 52 11.08 -13.46 0.32
C PHE A 52 12.15 -14.54 0.43
N ARG A 53 12.18 -15.32 1.54
CA ARG A 53 13.20 -16.34 1.80
C ARG A 53 13.33 -17.40 0.70
N ASP A 54 12.27 -17.59 -0.09
CA ASP A 54 12.23 -18.56 -1.18
C ASP A 54 12.77 -17.98 -2.51
N LEU A 55 13.23 -16.73 -2.50
CA LEU A 55 13.77 -16.03 -3.67
C LEU A 55 15.24 -15.68 -3.45
N ASP A 56 16.01 -15.64 -4.55
CA ASP A 56 17.37 -15.11 -4.49
C ASP A 56 17.34 -13.67 -3.95
N PRO A 57 18.07 -13.36 -2.87
CA PRO A 57 18.15 -12.01 -2.34
C PRO A 57 18.58 -10.98 -3.39
N LYS A 58 19.40 -11.36 -4.37
CA LYS A 58 19.82 -10.50 -5.47
C LYS A 58 18.65 -10.00 -6.32
N LEU A 59 17.58 -10.80 -6.44
CA LEU A 59 16.37 -10.39 -7.18
C LEU A 59 15.60 -9.31 -6.46
N VAL A 60 15.51 -9.40 -5.15
CA VAL A 60 14.78 -8.43 -4.32
C VAL A 60 15.45 -7.06 -4.38
N TYR A 61 16.78 -7.02 -4.55
CA TYR A 61 17.56 -5.79 -4.68
C TYR A 61 17.97 -5.45 -6.10
N PHE A 62 17.51 -6.21 -7.07
CA PHE A 62 17.86 -6.02 -8.49
C PHE A 62 17.57 -4.60 -8.97
N HIS A 63 16.46 -4.02 -8.53
CA HIS A 63 16.06 -2.69 -8.98
C HIS A 63 15.80 -1.74 -7.81
N PRO A 64 16.34 -0.49 -7.86
CA PRO A 64 16.18 0.49 -6.77
C PRO A 64 14.71 0.77 -6.40
N GLU A 65 13.78 0.66 -7.35
CA GLU A 65 12.35 0.86 -7.14
C GLU A 65 11.69 -0.22 -6.28
N PHE A 66 12.32 -1.37 -6.11
CA PHE A 66 11.81 -2.41 -5.20
C PHE A 66 12.01 -2.05 -3.74
N LYS A 67 13.04 -1.25 -3.44
CA LYS A 67 13.37 -0.83 -2.08
C LYS A 67 12.19 -0.14 -1.36
N PRO A 68 11.47 0.84 -1.94
CA PRO A 68 10.24 1.39 -1.36
C PRO A 68 9.02 0.47 -1.51
N THR A 69 8.96 -0.37 -2.54
CA THR A 69 7.81 -1.24 -2.82
C THR A 69 7.69 -2.38 -1.82
N ILE A 70 8.80 -2.96 -1.39
CA ILE A 70 8.80 -4.11 -0.46
C ILE A 70 8.17 -3.77 0.91
N PRO A 71 8.55 -2.67 1.59
CA PRO A 71 7.88 -2.25 2.82
C PRO A 71 6.39 -2.00 2.64
N MET A 72 5.99 -1.42 1.52
CA MET A 72 4.58 -1.20 1.18
C MET A 72 3.82 -2.53 1.12
N ILE A 73 4.31 -3.50 0.34
CA ILE A 73 3.70 -4.84 0.19
C ILE A 73 3.60 -5.53 1.54
N TYR A 74 4.69 -5.50 2.32
CA TYR A 74 4.71 -6.10 3.66
C TYR A 74 3.61 -5.51 4.55
N LYS A 75 3.50 -4.19 4.60
CA LYS A 75 2.51 -3.51 5.43
C LYS A 75 1.08 -3.75 4.94
N MET A 76 0.85 -3.80 3.65
CA MET A 76 -0.46 -4.16 3.10
C MET A 76 -0.88 -5.57 3.54
N ASN A 77 0.02 -6.54 3.40
CA ASN A 77 -0.22 -7.91 3.85
C ASN A 77 -0.47 -7.98 5.36
N SER A 78 0.33 -7.28 6.16
CA SER A 78 0.16 -7.22 7.63
C SER A 78 -1.16 -6.59 8.04
N CYS A 79 -1.61 -5.53 7.35
CA CYS A 79 -2.92 -4.91 7.59
C CYS A 79 -4.07 -5.88 7.25
N ASN A 80 -3.96 -6.61 6.15
CA ASN A 80 -4.96 -7.62 5.77
C ASN A 80 -5.06 -8.74 6.82
N GLN A 81 -3.91 -9.16 7.37
CA GLN A 81 -3.89 -10.17 8.44
C GLN A 81 -4.57 -9.65 9.71
N LEU A 82 -4.25 -8.43 10.15
CA LEU A 82 -4.88 -7.79 11.30
C LEU A 82 -6.40 -7.66 11.12
N LEU A 83 -6.84 -7.24 9.94
CA LEU A 83 -8.25 -7.13 9.63
C LEU A 83 -8.97 -8.48 9.77
N LYS A 84 -8.44 -9.52 9.13
CA LYS A 84 -9.02 -10.87 9.18
C LYS A 84 -9.03 -11.44 10.60
N GLU A 85 -8.00 -11.15 11.37
CA GLU A 85 -7.90 -11.54 12.78
C GLU A 85 -8.98 -10.85 13.63
N TYR A 86 -9.17 -9.54 13.44
CA TYR A 86 -10.18 -8.77 14.14
C TYR A 86 -11.60 -9.23 13.80
N GLU A 87 -11.89 -9.46 12.53
CA GLU A 87 -13.17 -9.99 12.05
C GLU A 87 -13.46 -11.37 12.67
N LYS A 88 -12.45 -12.24 12.73
CA LYS A 88 -12.57 -13.58 13.31
C LYS A 88 -12.84 -13.52 14.81
N ILE A 89 -12.11 -12.69 15.56
CA ILE A 89 -12.28 -12.54 17.02
C ILE A 89 -13.67 -12.03 17.37
N ASN A 90 -14.20 -11.12 16.57
CA ASN A 90 -15.48 -10.46 16.85
C ASN A 90 -16.67 -11.08 16.09
N ASN A 91 -16.45 -12.17 15.35
CA ASN A 91 -17.45 -12.91 14.58
C ASN A 91 -18.32 -12.04 13.66
N PHE A 92 -17.66 -11.16 12.88
CA PHE A 92 -18.33 -10.35 11.86
C PHE A 92 -17.40 -10.13 10.65
N LYS A 93 -17.91 -9.49 9.60
CA LYS A 93 -17.14 -9.01 8.45
C LYS A 93 -17.54 -7.58 8.13
N TYR A 94 -16.56 -6.78 7.74
CA TYR A 94 -16.83 -5.44 7.19
C TYR A 94 -17.44 -5.55 5.78
N ASP A 95 -18.35 -4.65 5.43
CA ASP A 95 -18.87 -4.55 4.06
C ASP A 95 -17.91 -3.79 3.15
N TYR A 96 -17.27 -2.75 3.70
CA TYR A 96 -16.37 -1.84 2.98
C TYR A 96 -15.05 -1.68 3.71
N LEU A 97 -14.00 -1.46 2.94
CA LEU A 97 -12.68 -1.14 3.47
C LEU A 97 -12.18 0.16 2.87
N ILE A 98 -11.50 0.94 3.69
CA ILE A 98 -10.82 2.15 3.31
C ILE A 98 -9.34 1.95 3.60
N ARG A 99 -8.51 2.11 2.59
CA ARG A 99 -7.07 2.17 2.73
C ARG A 99 -6.62 3.62 2.62
N MET A 100 -5.89 4.06 3.63
CA MET A 100 -5.30 5.39 3.66
C MET A 100 -3.92 5.34 4.30
N ARG A 101 -2.99 6.13 3.79
CA ARG A 101 -1.72 6.36 4.47
C ARG A 101 -1.92 7.28 5.67
N PRO A 102 -1.25 7.00 6.79
CA PRO A 102 -1.45 7.80 8.01
C PRO A 102 -0.75 9.18 7.98
N ASP A 103 0.06 9.45 6.97
CA ASP A 103 0.80 10.71 6.81
C ASP A 103 0.07 11.75 5.95
N GLY A 104 -1.21 11.54 5.69
CA GLY A 104 -2.02 12.46 4.92
C GLY A 104 -3.47 12.54 5.41
N PHE A 105 -4.22 13.39 4.77
CA PHE A 105 -5.63 13.60 5.04
C PHE A 105 -6.43 13.65 3.73
N ILE A 106 -7.73 13.44 3.84
CA ILE A 106 -8.68 13.62 2.73
C ILE A 106 -9.45 14.93 2.89
N ASN A 107 -9.73 15.57 1.79
CA ASN A 107 -10.38 16.89 1.73
C ASN A 107 -11.82 16.93 2.28
N ARG A 108 -12.48 15.79 2.38
CA ARG A 108 -13.85 15.67 2.93
C ARG A 108 -14.08 14.31 3.58
N LYS A 109 -15.08 14.22 4.43
CA LYS A 109 -15.50 12.95 5.04
C LYS A 109 -16.05 11.98 3.99
N ILE A 110 -15.71 10.70 4.14
CA ILE A 110 -16.39 9.62 3.42
C ILE A 110 -17.70 9.34 4.14
N THR A 111 -18.79 9.37 3.40
CA THR A 111 -20.14 9.11 3.92
C THR A 111 -20.61 7.72 3.54
N ILE A 112 -21.62 7.21 4.22
CA ILE A 112 -22.28 5.95 3.85
C ILE A 112 -22.78 6.02 2.40
N SER A 113 -23.29 7.18 1.99
CA SER A 113 -23.75 7.39 0.61
C SER A 113 -22.63 7.27 -0.45
N ASP A 114 -21.38 7.55 -0.09
CA ASP A 114 -20.22 7.31 -0.97
C ASP A 114 -19.94 5.81 -1.11
N LEU A 115 -20.09 5.06 -0.01
CA LEU A 115 -19.79 3.63 0.04
C LEU A 115 -20.84 2.78 -0.68
N ILE A 116 -22.14 3.00 -0.42
CA ILE A 116 -23.22 2.18 -0.98
C ILE A 116 -23.33 2.28 -2.51
N LYS A 117 -22.78 3.33 -3.12
CA LYS A 117 -22.74 3.49 -4.58
C LYS A 117 -21.71 2.58 -5.25
N ILE A 118 -20.79 1.99 -4.48
CA ILE A 118 -19.73 1.13 -5.03
C ILE A 118 -20.30 -0.23 -5.37
N LYS A 119 -20.23 -0.59 -6.63
CA LYS A 119 -20.64 -1.90 -7.14
C LYS A 119 -19.55 -2.95 -6.88
N ASP A 120 -19.95 -4.24 -6.90
CA ASP A 120 -18.99 -5.35 -6.89
C ASP A 120 -18.04 -5.27 -8.09
N GLY A 121 -16.78 -5.58 -7.87
CA GLY A 121 -15.75 -5.47 -8.89
C GLY A 121 -15.31 -4.03 -9.18
N TYR A 122 -15.62 -3.07 -8.29
CA TYR A 122 -15.18 -1.69 -8.41
C TYR A 122 -14.52 -1.20 -7.14
N ILE A 123 -13.48 -0.40 -7.32
CA ILE A 123 -12.87 0.39 -6.24
C ILE A 123 -12.85 1.85 -6.64
N THR A 124 -12.94 2.70 -5.63
CA THR A 124 -12.84 4.14 -5.77
C THR A 124 -11.47 4.60 -5.32
N ALA A 125 -10.79 5.33 -6.17
CA ALA A 125 -9.45 5.84 -5.89
C ALA A 125 -9.36 7.33 -6.24
N GLN A 126 -8.44 8.01 -5.59
CA GLN A 126 -8.13 9.39 -5.90
C GLN A 126 -7.72 9.56 -7.37
N ASP A 127 -8.25 10.56 -8.04
CA ASP A 127 -7.74 11.01 -9.32
C ASP A 127 -6.48 11.84 -9.10
N HIS A 128 -5.38 11.40 -9.71
CA HIS A 128 -4.13 12.14 -9.57
C HIS A 128 -4.10 13.30 -10.57
N ARG A 129 -3.86 14.52 -10.08
CA ARG A 129 -3.86 15.78 -10.85
C ARG A 129 -2.90 15.81 -12.06
N HIS A 130 -2.09 14.77 -12.24
CA HIS A 130 -1.05 14.69 -13.28
C HIS A 130 -1.36 13.74 -14.44
N GLY A 131 -2.62 13.54 -14.78
CA GLY A 131 -3.01 12.87 -16.03
C GLY A 131 -2.83 11.34 -16.04
N THR A 132 -2.54 10.70 -14.91
CA THR A 132 -2.41 9.25 -14.79
C THR A 132 -3.75 8.57 -14.49
N LYS A 133 -4.76 8.82 -15.34
CA LYS A 133 -6.06 8.17 -15.23
C LYS A 133 -5.89 6.65 -15.16
N GLY A 134 -6.61 6.02 -14.25
CA GLY A 134 -6.64 4.57 -14.11
C GLY A 134 -5.49 3.95 -13.32
N LEU A 135 -4.56 4.75 -12.74
CA LEU A 135 -3.57 4.24 -11.81
C LEU A 135 -4.12 4.19 -10.38
N LEU A 136 -3.91 3.05 -9.75
CA LEU A 136 -4.23 2.89 -8.34
C LEU A 136 -3.04 3.29 -7.48
N TRP A 137 -3.13 4.46 -6.87
CA TRP A 137 -2.11 4.94 -5.94
C TRP A 137 -2.23 4.27 -4.56
N ASP A 138 -1.11 4.01 -3.95
CA ASP A 138 -1.03 3.40 -2.62
C ASP A 138 -1.43 4.34 -1.47
N THR A 139 -1.79 5.57 -1.77
CA THR A 139 -2.10 6.63 -0.79
C THR A 139 -3.50 6.52 -0.22
N PHE A 140 -4.50 6.44 -1.09
CA PHE A 140 -5.90 6.43 -0.69
C PHE A 140 -6.78 5.73 -1.74
N PHE A 141 -7.53 4.73 -1.31
CA PHE A 141 -8.58 4.09 -2.09
C PHE A 141 -9.53 3.29 -1.17
N PHE A 142 -10.72 3.03 -1.64
CA PHE A 142 -11.74 2.31 -0.90
C PHE A 142 -12.68 1.53 -1.82
N GLY A 143 -13.34 0.53 -1.26
CA GLY A 143 -14.23 -0.33 -2.01
C GLY A 143 -14.90 -1.38 -1.14
N LYS A 144 -15.63 -2.30 -1.78
CA LYS A 144 -16.15 -3.46 -1.06
C LYS A 144 -15.01 -4.31 -0.52
N ARG A 145 -15.26 -4.93 0.61
CA ARG A 145 -14.27 -5.69 1.39
C ARG A 145 -13.47 -6.67 0.54
N ASP A 146 -14.14 -7.52 -0.21
CA ASP A 146 -13.47 -8.61 -0.92
C ASP A 146 -12.64 -8.09 -2.09
N ASP A 147 -13.11 -7.07 -2.81
CA ASP A 147 -12.35 -6.39 -3.85
C ASP A 147 -11.09 -5.72 -3.27
N MET A 148 -11.24 -5.05 -2.14
CA MET A 148 -10.12 -4.41 -1.44
C MET A 148 -9.09 -5.42 -0.94
N LEU A 149 -9.51 -6.54 -0.37
CA LEU A 149 -8.62 -7.62 0.05
C LEU A 149 -7.88 -8.24 -1.14
N ASN A 150 -8.58 -8.46 -2.25
CA ASN A 150 -7.98 -8.98 -3.48
C ASN A 150 -6.88 -8.07 -4.03
N ILE A 151 -7.11 -6.75 -4.01
CA ILE A 151 -6.09 -5.78 -4.45
C ILE A 151 -4.94 -5.68 -3.45
N CYS A 152 -5.23 -5.70 -2.16
CA CYS A 152 -4.20 -5.58 -1.13
C CYS A 152 -3.39 -6.87 -0.91
N ASP A 153 -3.80 -8.00 -1.48
CA ASP A 153 -3.03 -9.24 -1.47
C ASP A 153 -2.00 -9.27 -2.63
N VAL A 154 -1.12 -8.27 -2.60
CA VAL A 154 -0.13 -8.06 -3.67
C VAL A 154 1.12 -8.94 -3.54
N LEU A 155 1.36 -9.55 -2.39
CA LEU A 155 2.58 -10.32 -2.13
C LEU A 155 2.77 -11.50 -3.09
N PRO A 156 1.77 -12.35 -3.36
CA PRO A 156 1.91 -13.44 -4.33
C PRO A 156 2.22 -12.93 -5.74
N HIS A 157 1.56 -11.84 -6.16
CA HIS A 157 1.78 -11.23 -7.47
C HIS A 157 3.19 -10.67 -7.60
N PHE A 158 3.69 -9.98 -6.58
CA PHE A 158 5.05 -9.46 -6.57
C PHE A 158 6.09 -10.58 -6.62
N LYS A 159 5.92 -11.65 -5.83
CA LYS A 159 6.78 -12.85 -5.89
C LYS A 159 6.82 -13.46 -7.30
N SER A 160 5.65 -13.65 -7.92
CA SER A 160 5.56 -14.18 -9.28
C SER A 160 6.31 -13.30 -10.29
N ARG A 161 6.25 -11.98 -10.12
CA ARG A 161 6.98 -11.04 -10.98
C ARG A 161 8.49 -11.11 -10.78
N LEU A 162 8.97 -11.23 -9.57
CA LEU A 162 10.40 -11.42 -9.29
C LEU A 162 10.92 -12.69 -9.97
N LEU A 163 10.20 -13.81 -9.86
CA LEU A 163 10.55 -15.05 -10.54
C LEU A 163 10.55 -14.92 -12.07
N LYS A 164 9.68 -14.08 -12.63
CA LYS A 164 9.66 -13.82 -14.06
C LYS A 164 10.87 -12.98 -14.49
N ILE A 165 11.24 -11.96 -13.71
CA ILE A 165 12.44 -11.15 -13.93
C ILE A 165 13.69 -12.04 -13.95
N GLU A 166 13.78 -13.01 -13.05
CA GLU A 166 14.90 -13.96 -13.01
C GLU A 166 15.11 -14.69 -14.32
N LYS A 167 14.00 -15.11 -14.95
CA LYS A 167 14.02 -15.87 -16.20
C LYS A 167 14.32 -15.05 -17.46
N LEU A 168 14.18 -13.73 -17.40
CA LEU A 168 14.51 -12.84 -18.51
C LEU A 168 16.02 -12.80 -18.72
N LYS A 169 16.47 -12.87 -19.97
CA LYS A 169 17.91 -12.81 -20.32
C LYS A 169 18.36 -11.37 -20.61
N ASN A 170 17.48 -10.58 -21.20
CA ASN A 170 17.79 -9.22 -21.63
C ASN A 170 17.70 -8.23 -20.45
N VAL A 171 18.77 -7.46 -20.23
CA VAL A 171 18.85 -6.48 -19.13
C VAL A 171 17.80 -5.38 -19.27
N LYS A 172 17.55 -4.89 -20.51
CA LYS A 172 16.53 -3.86 -20.75
C LYS A 172 15.15 -4.38 -20.42
N GLU A 173 14.79 -5.59 -20.86
CA GLU A 173 13.52 -6.22 -20.52
C GLU A 173 13.35 -6.42 -19.02
N LYS A 174 14.42 -6.83 -18.32
CA LYS A 174 14.42 -6.94 -16.85
C LYS A 174 14.07 -5.60 -16.19
N ASN A 175 14.73 -4.54 -16.62
CA ASN A 175 14.51 -3.20 -16.06
C ASN A 175 13.09 -2.69 -16.34
N ASP A 176 12.61 -2.84 -17.58
CA ASP A 176 11.26 -2.41 -17.96
C ASP A 176 10.19 -3.18 -17.15
N TYR A 177 10.38 -4.48 -16.97
CA TYR A 177 9.48 -5.30 -16.18
C TYR A 177 9.54 -4.98 -14.68
N ALA A 178 10.72 -4.65 -14.15
CA ALA A 178 10.90 -4.21 -12.78
C ALA A 178 10.20 -2.87 -12.53
N LEU A 179 10.31 -1.91 -13.46
CA LEU A 179 9.60 -0.63 -13.38
C LEU A 179 8.08 -0.81 -13.33
N GLN A 180 7.54 -1.75 -14.10
CA GLN A 180 6.11 -2.08 -14.08
C GLN A 180 5.68 -2.80 -12.78
N SER A 181 6.61 -3.31 -12.00
CA SER A 181 6.34 -4.07 -10.77
C SER A 181 6.41 -3.23 -9.51
N LYS A 182 6.53 -1.91 -9.64
CA LYS A 182 6.62 -0.98 -8.51
C LYS A 182 5.25 -0.46 -8.05
N GLY A 183 5.14 -0.22 -6.75
CA GLY A 183 4.11 0.56 -6.07
C GLY A 183 2.73 0.57 -6.74
N SER A 184 2.34 1.73 -7.21
CA SER A 184 1.03 1.96 -7.85
C SER A 184 0.80 1.17 -9.12
N LEU A 185 1.84 0.93 -9.92
CA LEU A 185 1.73 0.10 -11.13
C LEU A 185 1.41 -1.35 -10.78
N LEU A 186 2.05 -1.90 -9.74
CA LEU A 186 1.74 -3.24 -9.26
C LEU A 186 0.29 -3.35 -8.80
N LEU A 187 -0.20 -2.40 -8.01
CA LEU A 187 -1.59 -2.38 -7.55
C LEU A 187 -2.58 -2.33 -8.71
N THR A 188 -2.30 -1.47 -9.69
CA THR A 188 -3.14 -1.32 -10.90
C THR A 188 -3.18 -2.62 -11.70
N GLN A 189 -2.06 -3.31 -11.82
CA GLN A 189 -2.00 -4.58 -12.53
C GLN A 189 -2.74 -5.69 -11.78
N VAL A 190 -2.61 -5.75 -10.45
CA VAL A 190 -3.39 -6.69 -9.63
C VAL A 190 -4.88 -6.43 -9.80
N ALA A 191 -5.31 -5.17 -9.79
CA ALA A 191 -6.71 -4.82 -10.06
C ALA A 191 -7.17 -5.32 -11.43
N SER A 192 -6.36 -5.11 -12.47
CA SER A 192 -6.64 -5.60 -13.84
C SER A 192 -6.74 -7.13 -13.90
N GLU A 193 -5.79 -7.85 -13.32
CA GLU A 193 -5.77 -9.33 -13.27
C GLU A 193 -7.00 -9.90 -12.54
N LYS A 194 -7.45 -9.19 -11.50
CA LYS A 194 -8.67 -9.54 -10.74
C LYS A 194 -9.96 -9.01 -11.36
N LYS A 195 -9.87 -8.35 -12.53
CA LYS A 195 -11.00 -7.71 -13.22
C LYS A 195 -11.73 -6.66 -12.38
N ILE A 196 -11.01 -6.01 -11.47
CA ILE A 196 -11.52 -4.94 -10.63
C ILE A 196 -11.30 -3.62 -11.34
N LYS A 197 -12.36 -2.85 -11.53
CA LYS A 197 -12.34 -1.55 -12.20
C LYS A 197 -12.01 -0.43 -11.20
N ILE A 198 -11.13 0.47 -11.61
CA ILE A 198 -10.76 1.65 -10.83
C ILE A 198 -11.63 2.81 -11.31
N VAL A 199 -12.39 3.39 -10.38
CA VAL A 199 -13.19 4.59 -10.61
C VAL A 199 -12.55 5.75 -9.88
N ASN A 200 -12.25 6.81 -10.61
CA ASN A 200 -11.70 8.01 -10.02
C ASN A 200 -12.78 8.82 -9.31
N THR A 201 -12.41 9.46 -8.24
CA THR A 201 -13.29 10.27 -7.41
C THR A 201 -12.73 11.69 -7.20
N ASP A 202 -13.60 12.60 -6.77
CA ASP A 202 -13.27 13.95 -6.33
C ASP A 202 -12.60 14.01 -4.93
N PHE A 203 -12.44 12.88 -4.26
CA PHE A 203 -11.63 12.83 -3.06
C PHE A 203 -10.19 13.16 -3.39
N ILE A 204 -9.65 14.12 -2.66
CA ILE A 204 -8.25 14.52 -2.77
C ILE A 204 -7.55 14.10 -1.47
N PHE A 205 -6.54 13.27 -1.61
CA PHE A 205 -5.64 12.94 -0.54
C PHE A 205 -4.41 13.86 -0.62
N GLU A 206 -4.13 14.55 0.45
CA GLU A 206 -2.97 15.42 0.56
C GLU A 206 -2.04 14.89 1.64
N ILE A 207 -0.75 14.86 1.34
CA ILE A 207 0.28 14.56 2.35
C ILE A 207 0.46 15.83 3.17
N ASN A 208 0.44 15.67 4.48
CA ASN A 208 0.65 16.79 5.40
C ASN A 208 2.15 17.15 5.36
N ASP A 209 2.51 17.98 4.40
CA ASP A 209 3.82 18.65 4.39
C ASP A 209 3.77 19.71 5.50
N ALA A 210 4.11 19.31 6.73
CA ALA A 210 4.24 20.25 7.81
C ALA A 210 5.25 21.33 7.37
N LYS A 211 4.73 22.53 7.12
CA LYS A 211 5.50 23.74 6.89
C LYS A 211 6.30 24.12 8.13
#